data_f243e7af6e3ff0e8285127083f717e7e
#
_entry.id   f243e7af6e3ff0e8285127083f717e7e
#
_cell.length_a   1.000
_cell.length_b   1.000
_cell.length_c   1.000
_cell.angle_alpha   90.00
_cell.angle_beta   90.00
_cell.angle_gamma   90.00
#
_symmetry.space_group_name_H-M   'P 1'
#
loop_
_entity.id
_entity.type
_entity.pdbx_description
1 polymer ?
#
loop_
_entity_poly.entity_id
_entity_poly.type
_entity_poly.pdbx_seq_one_letter_code
_entity_poly.pdbx_strand_id
1 'polypeptide(L)'
;MSGNDHLHLANLDKKTDARVRRTRDALGDALVALMQEKPFETITVQDVLDRAHVGRSTFYSHYSDKDDLLMSDVDDFYERVSMGLSATGETSERVFPVKEFFSHIAEARQFVNALSSSGKMQENMELARGHFARGIERRLSEIPRGQSIPESERAAVAFAHAGALLSLMTWWIDRGMLQSAAEMDDLFHRIVWGS
;
A
#
# COMPACT_ATOMS: atom_id res chain seq x y z
N MET A 1 -34.67 14.27 26.80
CA MET A 1 -34.22 14.85 25.53
C MET A 1 -32.74 14.57 25.38
N SER A 2 -32.31 13.44 24.88
CA SER A 2 -30.86 13.20 24.66
C SER A 2 -30.46 12.02 23.73
N GLY A 3 -31.41 11.24 23.19
CA GLY A 3 -31.05 10.09 22.35
C GLY A 3 -30.94 10.37 20.85
N ASN A 4 -31.56 11.45 20.36
CA ASN A 4 -31.65 11.72 18.92
C ASN A 4 -30.46 12.56 18.40
N ASP A 5 -29.81 13.35 19.26
CA ASP A 5 -28.67 14.19 18.87
C ASP A 5 -27.39 13.37 18.62
N HIS A 6 -27.14 12.32 19.40
CA HIS A 6 -25.96 11.44 19.21
C HIS A 6 -26.04 10.62 17.92
N LEU A 7 -27.24 10.17 17.53
CA LEU A 7 -27.47 9.45 16.27
C LEU A 7 -27.33 10.39 15.05
N HIS A 8 -27.72 11.64 15.18
CA HIS A 8 -27.60 12.63 14.12
C HIS A 8 -26.15 13.05 13.90
N LEU A 9 -25.38 13.28 14.96
CA LEU A 9 -23.95 13.58 14.93
C LEU A 9 -23.15 12.41 14.35
N ALA A 10 -23.40 11.18 14.80
CA ALA A 10 -22.72 9.98 14.26
C ALA A 10 -23.04 9.71 12.79
N ASN A 11 -24.22 10.10 12.29
CA ASN A 11 -24.56 10.01 10.85
C ASN A 11 -23.91 11.13 10.03
N LEU A 12 -23.74 12.32 10.60
CA LEU A 12 -23.02 13.42 9.95
C LEU A 12 -21.53 13.10 9.82
N ASP A 13 -20.90 12.56 10.87
CA ASP A 13 -19.49 12.14 10.85
C ASP A 13 -19.26 11.06 9.77
N LYS A 14 -20.07 9.99 9.75
CA LYS A 14 -19.98 8.94 8.72
C LYS A 14 -20.16 9.46 7.29
N LYS A 15 -21.04 10.44 7.10
CA LYS A 15 -21.26 11.05 5.77
C LYS A 15 -20.13 11.97 5.36
N THR A 16 -19.51 12.66 6.32
CA THR A 16 -18.32 13.50 6.11
C THR A 16 -17.12 12.62 5.77
N ASP A 17 -16.88 11.56 6.53
CA ASP A 17 -15.80 10.58 6.26
C ASP A 17 -15.95 9.91 4.89
N ALA A 18 -17.17 9.53 4.52
CA ALA A 18 -17.42 8.94 3.20
C ALA A 18 -17.19 9.93 2.05
N ARG A 19 -17.47 11.24 2.26
CA ARG A 19 -17.19 12.29 1.27
C ARG A 19 -15.70 12.55 1.14
N VAL A 20 -14.99 12.65 2.26
CA VAL A 20 -13.55 12.83 2.32
C VAL A 20 -12.86 11.68 1.57
N ARG A 21 -13.22 10.43 1.90
CA ARG A 21 -12.65 9.25 1.23
C ARG A 21 -12.89 9.29 -0.29
N ARG A 22 -14.10 9.56 -0.76
CA ARG A 22 -14.38 9.67 -2.21
C ARG A 22 -13.55 10.74 -2.90
N THR A 23 -13.30 11.87 -2.21
CA THR A 23 -12.46 12.94 -2.75
C THR A 23 -10.99 12.47 -2.85
N ARG A 24 -10.47 11.79 -1.83
CA ARG A 24 -9.12 11.23 -1.85
C ARG A 24 -8.98 10.18 -2.95
N ASP A 25 -9.92 9.23 -3.04
CA ASP A 25 -9.94 8.20 -4.09
C ASP A 25 -9.95 8.84 -5.49
N ALA A 26 -10.81 9.86 -5.73
CA ALA A 26 -10.88 10.54 -7.03
C ALA A 26 -9.57 11.29 -7.39
N LEU A 27 -8.87 11.87 -6.41
CA LEU A 27 -7.59 12.53 -6.62
C LEU A 27 -6.47 11.52 -6.89
N GLY A 28 -6.41 10.41 -6.15
CA GLY A 28 -5.48 9.32 -6.38
C GLY A 28 -5.66 8.67 -7.76
N ASP A 29 -6.90 8.28 -8.11
CA ASP A 29 -7.23 7.72 -9.43
C ASP A 29 -6.83 8.68 -10.58
N ALA A 30 -7.09 10.00 -10.40
CA ALA A 30 -6.71 11.01 -11.37
C ALA A 30 -5.18 11.10 -11.54
N LEU A 31 -4.42 11.08 -10.45
CA LEU A 31 -2.96 11.09 -10.48
C LEU A 31 -2.41 9.84 -11.18
N VAL A 32 -2.88 8.65 -10.80
CA VAL A 32 -2.48 7.38 -11.41
C VAL A 32 -2.77 7.37 -12.92
N ALA A 33 -3.95 7.84 -13.33
CA ALA A 33 -4.31 7.94 -14.75
C ALA A 33 -3.38 8.90 -15.51
N LEU A 34 -3.06 10.07 -14.95
CA LEU A 34 -2.12 11.03 -15.54
C LEU A 34 -0.71 10.48 -15.66
N MET A 35 -0.25 9.69 -14.68
CA MET A 35 1.07 9.04 -14.71
C MET A 35 1.19 7.97 -15.80
N GLN A 36 0.07 7.46 -16.32
CA GLN A 36 0.05 6.59 -17.49
C GLN A 36 0.18 7.37 -18.82
N GLU A 37 -0.13 8.66 -18.82
CA GLU A 37 -0.16 9.50 -20.01
C GLU A 37 1.11 10.34 -20.20
N LYS A 38 1.75 10.75 -19.07
CA LYS A 38 2.92 11.63 -19.10
C LYS A 38 3.82 11.45 -17.88
N PRO A 39 5.11 11.82 -17.96
CA PRO A 39 6.04 11.75 -16.83
C PRO A 39 5.53 12.53 -15.60
N PHE A 40 5.71 11.95 -14.41
CA PHE A 40 5.23 12.52 -13.15
C PHE A 40 5.70 13.95 -12.92
N GLU A 41 6.95 14.27 -13.29
CA GLU A 41 7.54 15.60 -13.11
C GLU A 41 6.78 16.68 -13.91
N THR A 42 6.15 16.30 -15.01
CA THR A 42 5.37 17.21 -15.86
C THR A 42 3.91 17.36 -15.43
N ILE A 43 3.46 16.51 -14.52
CA ILE A 43 2.10 16.61 -13.96
C ILE A 43 2.05 17.77 -12.99
N THR A 44 1.05 18.63 -13.15
CA THR A 44 0.76 19.72 -12.22
C THR A 44 -0.42 19.40 -11.32
N VAL A 45 -0.52 20.07 -10.17
CA VAL A 45 -1.72 19.98 -9.32
C VAL A 45 -2.97 20.34 -10.12
N GLN A 46 -2.89 21.31 -11.05
CA GLN A 46 -4.03 21.70 -11.88
C GLN A 46 -4.49 20.55 -12.79
N ASP A 47 -3.59 19.79 -13.38
CA ASP A 47 -3.96 18.60 -14.18
C ASP A 47 -4.75 17.58 -13.37
N VAL A 48 -4.33 17.35 -12.11
CA VAL A 48 -5.01 16.43 -11.19
C VAL A 48 -6.41 16.96 -10.85
N LEU A 49 -6.53 18.25 -10.52
CA LEU A 49 -7.81 18.89 -10.20
C LEU A 49 -8.81 18.81 -11.35
N ASP A 50 -8.35 19.09 -12.56
CA ASP A 50 -9.17 19.06 -13.77
C ASP A 50 -9.66 17.62 -14.06
N ARG A 51 -8.77 16.64 -13.92
CA ARG A 51 -9.09 15.23 -14.12
C ARG A 51 -10.04 14.68 -13.05
N ALA A 52 -9.80 15.02 -11.79
CA ALA A 52 -10.61 14.56 -10.65
C ALA A 52 -11.93 15.31 -10.49
N HIS A 53 -12.12 16.43 -11.18
CA HIS A 53 -13.22 17.37 -10.98
C HIS A 53 -13.34 17.86 -9.54
N VAL A 54 -12.19 18.11 -8.88
CA VAL A 54 -12.10 18.57 -7.50
C VAL A 54 -11.63 20.02 -7.45
N GLY A 55 -12.22 20.81 -6.57
CA GLY A 55 -11.84 22.21 -6.40
C GLY A 55 -10.49 22.36 -5.68
N ARG A 56 -9.75 23.43 -6.03
CA ARG A 56 -8.42 23.73 -5.48
C ARG A 56 -8.40 23.81 -3.95
N SER A 57 -9.38 24.46 -3.33
CA SER A 57 -9.48 24.55 -1.86
C SER A 57 -9.67 23.19 -1.21
N THR A 58 -10.42 22.29 -1.86
CA THR A 58 -10.62 20.92 -1.38
C THR A 58 -9.32 20.12 -1.47
N PHE A 59 -8.55 20.26 -2.53
CA PHE A 59 -7.23 19.63 -2.64
C PHE A 59 -6.31 20.05 -1.48
N TYR A 60 -6.12 21.37 -1.31
CA TYR A 60 -5.21 21.91 -0.29
C TYR A 60 -5.71 21.73 1.16
N SER A 61 -6.97 21.29 1.36
CA SER A 61 -7.42 20.82 2.68
C SER A 61 -6.95 19.40 3.02
N HIS A 62 -6.44 18.64 2.04
CA HIS A 62 -5.99 17.25 2.20
C HIS A 62 -4.50 17.07 1.93
N TYR A 63 -3.94 17.79 0.96
CA TYR A 63 -2.59 17.60 0.45
C TYR A 63 -1.87 18.93 0.26
N SER A 64 -0.58 18.98 0.55
CA SER A 64 0.25 20.17 0.33
C SER A 64 0.65 20.32 -1.14
N ASP A 65 0.87 19.22 -1.84
CA ASP A 65 1.26 19.17 -3.23
C ASP A 65 0.94 17.78 -3.85
N LYS A 66 1.40 17.54 -5.10
CA LYS A 66 1.19 16.27 -5.80
C LYS A 66 2.04 15.13 -5.24
N ASP A 67 3.19 15.45 -4.62
CA ASP A 67 4.08 14.46 -4.02
C ASP A 67 3.47 13.92 -2.73
N ASP A 68 2.84 14.79 -1.93
CA ASP A 68 2.07 14.44 -0.75
C ASP A 68 0.86 13.56 -1.11
N LEU A 69 0.14 13.90 -2.19
CA LEU A 69 -0.93 13.05 -2.72
C LEU A 69 -0.39 11.67 -3.12
N LEU A 70 0.73 11.60 -3.88
CA LEU A 70 1.37 10.36 -4.30
C LEU A 70 1.73 9.49 -3.09
N MET A 71 2.39 10.06 -2.09
CA MET A 71 2.83 9.33 -0.90
C MET A 71 1.66 8.85 -0.05
N SER A 72 0.58 9.63 0.05
CA SER A 72 -0.64 9.23 0.74
C SER A 72 -1.35 8.04 0.05
N ASP A 73 -1.38 8.03 -1.29
CA ASP A 73 -1.98 6.93 -2.05
C ASP A 73 -1.18 5.62 -1.91
N VAL A 74 0.14 5.74 -1.88
CA VAL A 74 1.06 4.63 -1.61
C VAL A 74 0.91 4.09 -0.19
N ASP A 75 0.75 4.94 0.82
CA ASP A 75 0.52 4.55 2.21
C ASP A 75 -0.76 3.73 2.36
N ASP A 76 -1.86 4.24 1.82
CA ASP A 76 -3.16 3.56 1.79
C ASP A 76 -3.09 2.19 1.05
N PHE A 77 -2.29 2.11 -0.01
CA PHE A 77 -2.06 0.84 -0.74
C PHE A 77 -1.31 -0.18 0.12
N TYR A 78 -0.21 0.21 0.77
CA TYR A 78 0.57 -0.70 1.61
C TYR A 78 -0.21 -1.17 2.83
N GLU A 79 -1.03 -0.31 3.42
CA GLU A 79 -1.93 -0.71 4.50
C GLU A 79 -2.89 -1.81 4.03
N ARG A 80 -3.59 -1.60 2.91
CA ARG A 80 -4.52 -2.60 2.34
C ARG A 80 -3.85 -3.93 2.03
N VAL A 81 -2.69 -3.90 1.38
CA VAL A 81 -1.93 -5.11 1.02
C VAL A 81 -1.47 -5.85 2.25
N SER A 82 -0.90 -5.16 3.24
CA SER A 82 -0.39 -5.77 4.47
C SER A 82 -1.48 -6.46 5.30
N MET A 83 -2.74 -6.05 5.14
CA MET A 83 -3.90 -6.64 5.82
C MET A 83 -4.59 -7.75 5.01
N GLY A 84 -4.22 -7.93 3.74
CA GLY A 84 -4.99 -8.73 2.78
C GLY A 84 -5.29 -10.15 3.22
N LEU A 85 -4.32 -10.92 3.72
CA LEU A 85 -4.52 -12.31 4.16
C LEU A 85 -5.37 -12.40 5.42
N SER A 86 -5.13 -11.55 6.41
CA SER A 86 -5.91 -11.52 7.66
C SER A 86 -7.34 -11.08 7.41
N ALA A 87 -7.56 -10.10 6.55
CA ALA A 87 -8.90 -9.59 6.24
C ALA A 87 -9.78 -10.61 5.49
N THR A 88 -9.17 -11.50 4.68
CA THR A 88 -9.89 -12.55 3.94
C THR A 88 -10.07 -13.85 4.73
N GLY A 89 -9.49 -13.96 5.94
CA GLY A 89 -9.53 -15.19 6.73
C GLY A 89 -8.75 -16.33 6.08
N GLU A 90 -7.71 -16.02 5.32
CA GLU A 90 -6.80 -16.98 4.68
C GLU A 90 -6.28 -18.01 5.68
N THR A 91 -6.38 -19.30 5.39
CA THR A 91 -5.96 -20.40 6.28
C THR A 91 -4.59 -21.01 5.93
N SER A 92 -3.98 -20.57 4.83
CA SER A 92 -2.67 -21.04 4.40
C SER A 92 -1.52 -20.56 5.31
N GLU A 93 -0.35 -21.15 5.15
CA GLU A 93 0.89 -20.74 5.85
C GLU A 93 1.57 -19.50 5.21
N ARG A 94 0.88 -18.80 4.30
CA ARG A 94 1.39 -17.55 3.71
C ARG A 94 1.45 -16.45 4.78
N VAL A 95 2.59 -15.75 4.83
CA VAL A 95 2.80 -14.65 5.80
C VAL A 95 2.54 -13.27 5.21
N PHE A 96 2.48 -13.16 3.88
CA PHE A 96 2.21 -11.94 3.15
C PHE A 96 1.58 -12.26 1.78
N PRO A 97 0.70 -11.41 1.22
CA PRO A 97 0.07 -11.64 -0.09
C PRO A 97 1.03 -11.26 -1.24
N VAL A 98 2.16 -11.99 -1.35
CA VAL A 98 3.26 -11.67 -2.29
C VAL A 98 2.78 -11.74 -3.74
N LYS A 99 2.02 -12.79 -4.10
CA LYS A 99 1.46 -12.93 -5.46
C LYS A 99 0.64 -11.72 -5.85
N GLU A 100 -0.27 -11.29 -4.99
CA GLU A 100 -1.17 -10.16 -5.22
C GLU A 100 -0.38 -8.84 -5.31
N PHE A 101 0.61 -8.67 -4.44
CA PHE A 101 1.48 -7.50 -4.43
C PHE A 101 2.35 -7.42 -5.70
N PHE A 102 3.02 -8.51 -6.08
CA PHE A 102 3.86 -8.54 -7.29
C PHE A 102 3.04 -8.41 -8.58
N SER A 103 1.82 -8.96 -8.64
CA SER A 103 0.90 -8.75 -9.76
C SER A 103 0.57 -7.26 -9.90
N HIS A 104 0.23 -6.60 -8.79
CA HIS A 104 -0.05 -5.16 -8.81
C HIS A 104 1.15 -4.33 -9.26
N ILE A 105 2.36 -4.62 -8.77
CA ILE A 105 3.60 -3.95 -9.20
C ILE A 105 3.83 -4.13 -10.71
N ALA A 106 3.58 -5.31 -11.26
CA ALA A 106 3.72 -5.57 -12.70
C ALA A 106 2.75 -4.72 -13.54
N GLU A 107 1.49 -4.60 -13.09
CA GLU A 107 0.46 -3.78 -13.72
C GLU A 107 0.76 -2.28 -13.58
N ALA A 108 1.31 -1.86 -12.44
CA ALA A 108 1.61 -0.47 -12.10
C ALA A 108 3.04 -0.01 -12.51
N ARG A 109 3.66 -0.63 -13.54
CA ARG A 109 5.06 -0.35 -13.93
C ARG A 109 5.37 1.14 -14.12
N GLN A 110 4.44 1.90 -14.71
CA GLN A 110 4.63 3.34 -14.93
C GLN A 110 4.64 4.12 -13.60
N PHE A 111 3.80 3.72 -12.65
CA PHE A 111 3.78 4.26 -11.30
C PHE A 111 5.12 3.99 -10.57
N VAL A 112 5.64 2.76 -10.66
CA VAL A 112 6.95 2.39 -10.10
C VAL A 112 8.07 3.23 -10.70
N ASN A 113 8.05 3.46 -12.01
CA ASN A 113 9.03 4.32 -12.69
C ASN A 113 8.92 5.78 -12.22
N ALA A 114 7.70 6.30 -12.08
CA ALA A 114 7.47 7.66 -11.60
C ALA A 114 7.93 7.84 -10.15
N LEU A 115 7.67 6.87 -9.29
CA LEU A 115 8.14 6.87 -7.92
C LEU A 115 9.69 6.82 -7.86
N SER A 116 10.33 6.07 -8.78
CA SER A 116 11.79 6.01 -8.89
C SER A 116 12.38 7.36 -9.30
N SER A 117 11.74 8.07 -10.24
CA SER A 117 12.21 9.36 -10.74
C SER A 117 11.90 10.53 -9.80
N SER A 118 10.90 10.42 -8.95
CA SER A 118 10.51 11.48 -7.99
C SER A 118 11.53 11.72 -6.87
N GLY A 119 12.55 10.86 -6.72
CA GLY A 119 13.50 10.89 -5.60
C GLY A 119 12.92 10.40 -4.26
N LYS A 120 11.68 9.94 -4.24
CA LYS A 120 10.96 9.46 -3.04
C LYS A 120 11.15 7.95 -2.76
N MET A 121 12.01 7.28 -3.53
CA MET A 121 12.16 5.82 -3.44
C MET A 121 12.57 5.36 -2.04
N GLN A 122 13.51 6.06 -1.36
CA GLN A 122 13.96 5.67 -0.03
C GLN A 122 12.83 5.81 1.00
N GLU A 123 12.13 6.95 0.98
CA GLU A 123 10.98 7.22 1.85
C GLU A 123 9.88 6.16 1.64
N ASN A 124 9.58 5.85 0.37
CA ASN A 124 8.65 4.80 0.00
C ASN A 124 9.06 3.42 0.53
N MET A 125 10.35 3.05 0.43
CA MET A 125 10.85 1.76 0.93
C MET A 125 10.75 1.65 2.45
N GLU A 126 11.00 2.73 3.19
CA GLU A 126 10.84 2.74 4.65
C GLU A 126 9.35 2.61 5.05
N LEU A 127 8.47 3.31 4.35
CA LEU A 127 7.02 3.23 4.53
C LEU A 127 6.53 1.79 4.28
N ALA A 128 6.89 1.20 3.14
CA ALA A 128 6.57 -0.18 2.79
C ALA A 128 7.06 -1.18 3.85
N ARG A 129 8.30 -1.03 4.30
CA ARG A 129 8.88 -1.90 5.33
C ARG A 129 8.07 -1.87 6.61
N GLY A 130 7.64 -0.69 7.06
CA GLY A 130 6.81 -0.52 8.25
C GLY A 130 5.47 -1.26 8.13
N HIS A 131 4.75 -1.08 7.03
CA HIS A 131 3.48 -1.76 6.80
C HIS A 131 3.64 -3.27 6.66
N PHE A 132 4.62 -3.72 5.88
CA PHE A 132 4.84 -5.15 5.65
C PHE A 132 5.26 -5.87 6.92
N ALA A 133 6.15 -5.27 7.74
CA ALA A 133 6.52 -5.85 9.02
C ALA A 133 5.31 -6.02 9.94
N ARG A 134 4.46 -5.01 10.08
CA ARG A 134 3.23 -5.11 10.88
C ARG A 134 2.25 -6.17 10.36
N GLY A 135 2.08 -6.25 9.03
CA GLY A 135 1.23 -7.25 8.40
C GLY A 135 1.74 -8.67 8.60
N ILE A 136 3.04 -8.90 8.41
CA ILE A 136 3.72 -10.19 8.61
C ILE A 136 3.66 -10.59 10.09
N GLU A 137 3.97 -9.69 11.04
CA GLU A 137 3.90 -9.96 12.47
C GLU A 137 2.49 -10.42 12.89
N ARG A 138 1.46 -9.70 12.44
CA ARG A 138 0.07 -10.09 12.67
C ARG A 138 -0.19 -11.48 12.13
N ARG A 139 0.19 -11.74 10.87
CA ARG A 139 -0.04 -13.03 10.25
C ARG A 139 0.69 -14.17 10.96
N LEU A 140 1.93 -13.96 11.41
CA LEU A 140 2.67 -14.92 12.23
C LEU A 140 1.96 -15.24 13.55
N SER A 141 1.20 -14.31 14.12
CA SER A 141 0.40 -14.57 15.33
C SER A 141 -0.87 -15.39 15.05
N GLU A 142 -1.36 -15.42 13.82
CA GLU A 142 -2.60 -16.10 13.40
C GLU A 142 -2.38 -17.54 12.95
N ILE A 143 -1.21 -17.86 12.34
CA ILE A 143 -0.94 -19.18 11.75
C ILE A 143 -0.15 -20.08 12.68
N PRO A 144 -0.41 -21.42 12.68
CA PRO A 144 0.23 -22.36 13.62
C PRO A 144 1.77 -22.33 13.56
N ARG A 145 2.35 -22.29 12.36
CA ARG A 145 3.80 -22.27 12.16
C ARG A 145 4.44 -20.97 12.68
N GLY A 146 3.76 -19.85 12.52
CA GLY A 146 4.19 -18.57 13.07
C GLY A 146 4.09 -18.49 14.60
N GLN A 147 3.10 -19.17 15.18
CA GLN A 147 2.94 -19.24 16.64
C GLN A 147 4.06 -20.03 17.33
N SER A 148 4.81 -20.88 16.61
CA SER A 148 6.01 -21.54 17.12
C SER A 148 7.19 -20.57 17.35
N ILE A 149 7.15 -19.37 16.77
CA ILE A 149 8.13 -18.32 17.00
C ILE A 149 7.77 -17.62 18.33
N PRO A 150 8.75 -17.49 19.27
CA PRO A 150 8.53 -16.77 20.52
C PRO A 150 7.93 -15.37 20.27
N GLU A 151 6.94 -14.98 21.06
CA GLU A 151 6.27 -13.68 20.90
C GLU A 151 7.26 -12.50 20.92
N SER A 152 8.27 -12.59 21.80
CA SER A 152 9.35 -11.58 21.90
C SER A 152 10.22 -11.45 20.66
N GLU A 153 10.18 -12.42 19.75
CA GLU A 153 11.01 -12.45 18.52
C GLU A 153 10.19 -12.13 17.26
N ARG A 154 8.86 -12.27 17.30
CA ARG A 154 7.99 -12.13 16.12
C ARG A 154 8.17 -10.80 15.40
N ALA A 155 8.26 -9.69 16.13
CA ALA A 155 8.48 -8.37 15.55
C ALA A 155 9.80 -8.29 14.77
N ALA A 156 10.90 -8.82 15.33
CA ALA A 156 12.21 -8.84 14.68
C ALA A 156 12.21 -9.75 13.44
N VAL A 157 11.60 -10.93 13.53
CA VAL A 157 11.43 -11.86 12.41
C VAL A 157 10.60 -11.24 11.31
N ALA A 158 9.48 -10.60 11.64
CA ALA A 158 8.62 -9.92 10.67
C ALA A 158 9.34 -8.76 9.97
N PHE A 159 10.14 -7.98 10.71
CA PHE A 159 10.95 -6.90 10.15
C PHE A 159 12.02 -7.43 9.17
N ALA A 160 12.68 -8.53 9.52
CA ALA A 160 13.66 -9.18 8.64
C ALA A 160 13.00 -9.70 7.35
N HIS A 161 11.83 -10.34 7.46
CA HIS A 161 11.07 -10.81 6.29
C HIS A 161 10.54 -9.67 5.42
N ALA A 162 10.09 -8.56 6.01
CA ALA A 162 9.73 -7.37 5.24
C ALA A 162 10.92 -6.82 4.45
N GLY A 163 12.11 -6.79 5.04
CA GLY A 163 13.35 -6.42 4.37
C GLY A 163 13.69 -7.38 3.21
N ALA A 164 13.57 -8.69 3.43
CA ALA A 164 13.78 -9.71 2.40
C ALA A 164 12.79 -9.54 1.23
N LEU A 165 11.49 -9.27 1.52
CA LEU A 165 10.47 -9.03 0.50
C LEU A 165 10.80 -7.82 -0.38
N LEU A 166 11.19 -6.69 0.23
CA LEU A 166 11.56 -5.49 -0.50
C LEU A 166 12.83 -5.68 -1.34
N SER A 167 13.83 -6.39 -0.81
CA SER A 167 15.03 -6.76 -1.56
C SER A 167 14.70 -7.65 -2.75
N LEU A 168 13.79 -8.61 -2.57
CA LEU A 168 13.34 -9.50 -3.63
C LEU A 168 12.54 -8.76 -4.69
N MET A 169 11.70 -7.80 -4.31
CA MET A 169 10.97 -6.91 -5.21
C MET A 169 11.94 -6.07 -6.06
N THR A 170 12.92 -5.42 -5.43
CA THR A 170 13.92 -4.63 -6.14
C THR A 170 14.69 -5.49 -7.15
N TRP A 171 15.19 -6.65 -6.71
CA TRP A 171 15.88 -7.60 -7.59
C TRP A 171 15.02 -8.02 -8.79
N TRP A 172 13.73 -8.27 -8.58
CA TRP A 172 12.79 -8.69 -9.63
C TRP A 172 12.52 -7.58 -10.65
N ILE A 173 12.34 -6.33 -10.17
CA ILE A 173 12.16 -5.14 -11.01
C ILE A 173 13.40 -4.91 -11.88
N ASP A 174 14.59 -4.91 -11.26
CA ASP A 174 15.88 -4.66 -11.95
C ASP A 174 16.16 -5.69 -13.06
N ARG A 175 15.62 -6.91 -12.91
CA ARG A 175 15.72 -7.98 -13.91
C ARG A 175 14.57 -8.00 -14.93
N GLY A 176 13.75 -6.98 -14.97
CA GLY A 176 12.68 -6.84 -15.95
C GLY A 176 11.44 -7.67 -15.66
N MET A 177 11.26 -8.10 -14.39
CA MET A 177 10.06 -8.83 -13.94
C MET A 177 9.85 -10.16 -14.71
N LEU A 178 10.92 -10.92 -14.90
CA LEU A 178 10.91 -12.15 -15.74
C LEU A 178 10.10 -13.30 -15.11
N GLN A 179 10.15 -13.42 -13.76
CA GLN A 179 9.38 -14.42 -13.04
C GLN A 179 7.94 -13.96 -12.87
N SER A 180 7.00 -14.90 -12.88
CA SER A 180 5.61 -14.61 -12.56
C SER A 180 5.43 -14.25 -11.08
N ALA A 181 4.37 -13.54 -10.76
CA ALA A 181 4.03 -13.20 -9.38
C ALA A 181 3.84 -14.46 -8.48
N ALA A 182 3.35 -15.57 -9.07
CA ALA A 182 3.21 -16.83 -8.36
C ALA A 182 4.56 -17.45 -8.02
N GLU A 183 5.54 -17.45 -8.94
CA GLU A 183 6.90 -17.92 -8.68
C GLU A 183 7.60 -17.07 -7.61
N MET A 184 7.32 -15.75 -7.57
CA MET A 184 7.86 -14.87 -6.54
C MET A 184 7.23 -15.14 -5.16
N ASP A 185 5.94 -15.46 -5.11
CA ASP A 185 5.24 -15.87 -3.89
C ASP A 185 5.83 -17.16 -3.32
N ASP A 186 6.00 -18.18 -4.17
CA ASP A 186 6.61 -19.46 -3.79
C ASP A 186 8.05 -19.27 -3.31
N LEU A 187 8.83 -18.45 -4.01
CA LEU A 187 10.23 -18.18 -3.63
C LEU A 187 10.32 -17.49 -2.27
N PHE A 188 9.50 -16.46 -2.06
CA PHE A 188 9.49 -15.73 -0.78
C PHE A 188 9.12 -16.65 0.38
N HIS A 189 8.08 -17.47 0.25
CA HIS A 189 7.62 -18.35 1.33
C HIS A 189 8.60 -19.51 1.59
N ARG A 190 9.35 -19.97 0.58
CA ARG A 190 10.49 -20.88 0.81
C ARG A 190 11.60 -20.20 1.62
N ILE A 191 11.92 -18.94 1.34
CA ILE A 191 12.92 -18.18 2.11
C ILE A 191 12.46 -18.02 3.57
N VAL A 192 11.21 -17.62 3.77
CA VAL A 192 10.62 -17.41 5.11
C VAL A 192 10.67 -18.69 5.95
N TRP A 193 10.36 -19.83 5.35
CA TRP A 193 10.18 -21.09 6.07
C TRP A 193 11.39 -22.02 6.02
N GLY A 194 12.44 -21.65 5.28
CA GLY A 194 13.68 -22.45 5.19
C GLY A 194 13.50 -23.81 4.52
N SER A 195 12.58 -23.91 3.55
CA SER A 195 12.21 -25.17 2.90
C SER A 195 12.52 -25.18 1.41
#